data_af0f5bbbcabecf99762c0cc88dc8af59
#
_entry.id   af0f5bbbcabecf99762c0cc88dc8af59
#
_cell.length_a   1.000
_cell.length_b   1.000
_cell.length_c   1.000
_cell.angle_alpha   90.00
_cell.angle_beta   90.00
_cell.angle_gamma   90.00
#
_symmetry.space_group_name_H-M   'P 1'
#
loop_
_entity.id
_entity.type
_entity.pdbx_description
1 polymer ?
#
loop_
_entity_poly.entity_id
_entity_poly.type
_entity_poly.pdbx_seq_one_letter_code
_entity_poly.pdbx_strand_id
1 'polypeptide(L)'
;MNSHIRTAGFAAVDAIAATVNMQRRSSQYYDNTNGVPLEDGRTHHVGVAKGEVANRIVLVGSSSRAATLCSLLDGAPQFSIKSHRGFETYTGTFQGTPVSIVTTGMGGPMMDFAVRELRHVVDGDLVLVRLGSCGGLAEEAVPGVVVANTPGSVRIARNFDADFSDHDDSNYVISQRRAAPDAALARLLAAELARDCDVVEGLNASADSFYDAQGRVDANFRDGNGNVLERLRALGVASVEMESFYLLHLAAHGANMRAATCAIVAANRGTGAVVEKDAFEAVESKAGRAVLRAVVAAPPADVPPPAPALAEVGSALRAMQIRLGMSKGMLAEPQGRIIYANTKRTRPDGR
;
A
#
# COMPACT_ATOMS: atom_id res chain seq x y z
N MET A 1 -37.50 25.89 -43.82
CA MET A 1 -36.13 25.54 -43.40
C MET A 1 -35.84 25.97 -41.94
N ASN A 2 -36.80 25.92 -41.03
CA ASN A 2 -36.61 26.44 -39.64
C ASN A 2 -37.06 25.49 -38.52
N SER A 3 -37.36 24.20 -38.82
CA SER A 3 -37.79 23.24 -37.78
C SER A 3 -36.69 22.29 -37.27
N HIS A 4 -35.63 22.07 -38.07
CA HIS A 4 -34.55 21.14 -37.71
C HIS A 4 -33.42 21.73 -36.83
N ILE A 5 -33.34 23.08 -36.70
CA ILE A 5 -32.31 23.72 -35.88
C ILE A 5 -32.74 23.77 -34.38
N ARG A 6 -34.05 23.76 -34.08
CA ARG A 6 -34.54 23.78 -32.71
C ARG A 6 -34.40 22.43 -31.98
N THR A 7 -34.53 21.30 -32.68
CA THR A 7 -34.42 19.96 -32.07
C THR A 7 -33.00 19.56 -31.68
N ALA A 8 -31.98 20.01 -32.41
CA ALA A 8 -30.58 19.74 -32.07
C ALA A 8 -30.10 20.52 -30.84
N GLY A 9 -30.67 21.70 -30.58
CA GLY A 9 -30.31 22.50 -29.41
C GLY A 9 -30.83 21.90 -28.08
N PHE A 10 -32.01 21.32 -28.07
CA PHE A 10 -32.59 20.71 -26.86
C PHE A 10 -31.90 19.39 -26.50
N ALA A 11 -31.53 18.55 -27.46
CA ALA A 11 -30.79 17.33 -27.20
C ALA A 11 -29.36 17.59 -26.63
N ALA A 12 -28.73 18.70 -27.03
CA ALA A 12 -27.42 19.11 -26.46
C ALA A 12 -27.55 19.66 -25.03
N VAL A 13 -28.63 20.37 -24.72
CA VAL A 13 -28.92 20.89 -23.38
C VAL A 13 -29.29 19.74 -22.44
N ASP A 14 -30.07 18.75 -22.90
CA ASP A 14 -30.41 17.57 -22.12
C ASP A 14 -29.20 16.66 -21.89
N ALA A 15 -28.29 16.54 -22.85
CA ALA A 15 -27.02 15.83 -22.67
C ALA A 15 -26.07 16.56 -21.68
N ILE A 16 -26.05 17.89 -21.69
CA ILE A 16 -25.30 18.68 -20.74
C ILE A 16 -25.97 18.61 -19.36
N ALA A 17 -27.28 18.66 -19.26
CA ALA A 17 -28.03 18.49 -18.03
C ALA A 17 -27.88 17.08 -17.45
N ALA A 18 -27.83 16.04 -18.29
CA ALA A 18 -27.52 14.66 -17.88
C ALA A 18 -26.07 14.54 -17.39
N THR A 19 -25.11 15.18 -18.04
CA THR A 19 -23.70 15.18 -17.62
C THR A 19 -23.48 16.01 -16.33
N VAL A 20 -24.22 17.11 -16.15
CA VAL A 20 -24.18 17.93 -14.92
C VAL A 20 -24.96 17.25 -13.78
N ASN A 21 -26.04 16.47 -14.08
CA ASN A 21 -26.78 15.69 -13.09
C ASN A 21 -26.04 14.44 -12.61
N MET A 22 -24.99 13.98 -13.30
CA MET A 22 -24.09 12.92 -12.80
C MET A 22 -23.18 13.38 -11.66
N GLN A 23 -23.19 14.67 -11.31
CA GLN A 23 -22.49 15.21 -10.13
C GLN A 23 -23.47 15.59 -8.99
N ARG A 24 -24.63 14.95 -8.87
CA ARG A 24 -25.31 14.92 -7.58
C ARG A 24 -24.44 14.10 -6.64
N ARG A 25 -23.62 14.77 -5.83
CA ARG A 25 -22.98 14.15 -4.67
C ARG A 25 -24.04 13.33 -3.95
N SER A 26 -23.80 12.05 -3.80
CA SER A 26 -24.65 11.19 -2.97
C SER A 26 -24.87 11.91 -1.65
N SER A 27 -26.13 12.03 -1.22
CA SER A 27 -26.46 12.53 0.13
C SER A 27 -26.02 11.53 1.20
N GLN A 28 -25.64 10.33 0.80
CA GLN A 28 -25.12 9.28 1.67
C GLN A 28 -23.62 9.44 1.83
N TYR A 29 -23.12 9.10 3.02
CA TYR A 29 -21.70 9.17 3.33
C TYR A 29 -20.86 8.18 2.46
N TYR A 30 -21.44 7.01 2.17
CA TYR A 30 -20.94 6.02 1.20
C TYR A 30 -22.12 5.14 0.72
N ASP A 31 -21.90 4.40 -0.36
CA ASP A 31 -22.95 3.66 -1.07
C ASP A 31 -23.24 2.27 -0.51
N ASN A 32 -22.35 1.74 0.34
CA ASN A 32 -22.40 0.35 0.79
C ASN A 32 -21.91 0.21 2.23
N THR A 33 -22.63 -0.56 3.07
CA THR A 33 -22.27 -0.80 4.48
C THR A 33 -21.65 -2.18 4.72
N ASN A 34 -21.79 -3.12 3.79
CA ASN A 34 -21.40 -4.53 3.97
C ASN A 34 -20.36 -5.01 2.95
N GLY A 35 -19.91 -4.16 2.04
CA GLY A 35 -18.87 -4.42 1.07
C GLY A 35 -17.79 -3.35 1.13
N VAL A 36 -17.03 -3.17 0.03
CA VAL A 36 -16.10 -2.05 -0.09
C VAL A 36 -16.90 -0.77 -0.28
N PRO A 37 -16.87 0.18 0.67
CA PRO A 37 -17.65 1.40 0.56
C PRO A 37 -17.03 2.34 -0.47
N LEU A 38 -17.88 2.96 -1.31
CA LEU A 38 -17.47 3.97 -2.26
C LEU A 38 -18.11 5.33 -1.90
N GLU A 39 -17.32 6.38 -2.03
CA GLU A 39 -17.76 7.77 -1.95
C GLU A 39 -17.44 8.45 -3.29
N ASP A 40 -18.47 8.86 -4.02
CA ASP A 40 -18.34 9.46 -5.36
C ASP A 40 -17.49 8.60 -6.34
N GLY A 41 -17.66 7.26 -6.29
CA GLY A 41 -16.94 6.30 -7.13
C GLY A 41 -15.51 6.00 -6.71
N ARG A 42 -15.05 6.53 -5.58
CA ARG A 42 -13.73 6.29 -4.98
C ARG A 42 -13.86 5.41 -3.74
N THR A 43 -12.87 4.59 -3.51
CA THR A 43 -12.79 3.82 -2.26
C THR A 43 -12.66 4.74 -1.05
N HIS A 44 -13.33 4.36 0.04
CA HIS A 44 -13.51 5.28 1.19
C HIS A 44 -12.22 5.58 1.96
N HIS A 45 -11.31 4.60 2.12
CA HIS A 45 -10.09 4.80 2.91
C HIS A 45 -8.89 5.17 2.04
N VAL A 46 -8.61 4.41 0.99
CA VAL A 46 -7.48 4.67 0.08
C VAL A 46 -7.77 5.84 -0.86
N GLY A 47 -9.04 6.06 -1.21
CA GLY A 47 -9.48 7.22 -1.97
C GLY A 47 -9.26 7.11 -3.48
N VAL A 48 -9.05 5.90 -4.01
CA VAL A 48 -8.77 5.65 -5.42
C VAL A 48 -9.98 5.14 -6.18
N ALA A 49 -9.99 5.39 -7.49
CA ALA A 49 -11.01 4.90 -8.43
C ALA A 49 -10.39 3.96 -9.47
N LYS A 50 -11.24 3.28 -10.26
CA LYS A 50 -10.81 2.47 -11.40
C LYS A 50 -10.01 3.29 -12.41
N GLY A 51 -8.90 2.73 -12.89
CA GLY A 51 -8.00 3.38 -13.85
C GLY A 51 -6.96 4.31 -13.23
N GLU A 52 -7.00 4.58 -11.93
CA GLU A 52 -6.01 5.41 -11.23
C GLU A 52 -4.85 4.61 -10.66
N VAL A 53 -5.00 3.28 -10.53
CA VAL A 53 -4.03 2.37 -9.93
C VAL A 53 -3.60 1.32 -10.95
N ALA A 54 -2.30 1.11 -11.08
CA ALA A 54 -1.73 0.04 -11.89
C ALA A 54 -1.95 -1.33 -11.22
N ASN A 55 -1.89 -2.39 -12.01
CA ASN A 55 -2.00 -3.77 -11.50
C ASN A 55 -0.69 -4.29 -10.88
N ARG A 56 0.37 -3.48 -10.85
CA ARG A 56 1.65 -3.70 -10.17
C ARG A 56 1.83 -2.65 -9.10
N ILE A 57 1.86 -3.08 -7.85
CA ILE A 57 1.81 -2.16 -6.71
C ILE A 57 2.95 -2.46 -5.74
N VAL A 58 3.65 -1.41 -5.34
CA VAL A 58 4.57 -1.43 -4.21
C VAL A 58 3.88 -0.80 -3.00
N LEU A 59 3.80 -1.55 -1.91
CA LEU A 59 3.23 -1.11 -0.64
C LEU A 59 4.36 -0.71 0.33
N VAL A 60 4.25 0.47 0.89
CA VAL A 60 5.24 1.02 1.85
C VAL A 60 4.56 1.60 3.09
N GLY A 61 5.28 1.63 4.22
CA GLY A 61 4.70 2.08 5.49
C GLY A 61 4.65 3.60 5.66
N SER A 62 5.43 4.38 4.91
CA SER A 62 5.58 5.83 5.14
C SER A 62 5.61 6.65 3.86
N SER A 63 5.19 7.92 3.98
CA SER A 63 5.26 8.90 2.89
C SER A 63 6.70 9.18 2.45
N SER A 64 7.68 9.15 3.36
CA SER A 64 9.10 9.36 3.03
C SER A 64 9.60 8.27 2.10
N ARG A 65 9.31 6.98 2.40
CA ARG A 65 9.68 5.86 1.53
C ARG A 65 8.95 5.92 0.19
N ALA A 66 7.67 6.31 0.18
CA ALA A 66 6.95 6.52 -1.06
C ALA A 66 7.62 7.59 -1.92
N ALA A 67 8.06 8.71 -1.33
CA ALA A 67 8.78 9.76 -2.05
C ALA A 67 10.13 9.26 -2.61
N THR A 68 10.89 8.47 -1.83
CA THR A 68 12.13 7.82 -2.31
C THR A 68 11.83 6.94 -3.54
N LEU A 69 10.80 6.09 -3.49
CA LEU A 69 10.45 5.24 -4.63
C LEU A 69 9.93 6.03 -5.83
N CYS A 70 9.15 7.09 -5.60
CA CYS A 70 8.68 7.98 -6.67
C CYS A 70 9.84 8.65 -7.42
N SER A 71 10.94 8.99 -6.74
CA SER A 71 12.13 9.57 -7.39
C SER A 71 12.86 8.58 -8.32
N LEU A 72 12.56 7.29 -8.22
CA LEU A 72 13.13 6.23 -9.05
C LEU A 72 12.29 5.94 -10.31
N LEU A 73 11.09 6.50 -10.43
CA LEU A 73 10.23 6.32 -11.60
C LEU A 73 10.83 7.01 -12.84
N ASP A 74 10.36 6.64 -14.03
CA ASP A 74 10.82 7.20 -15.32
C ASP A 74 10.55 8.71 -15.47
N GLY A 75 9.74 9.26 -14.58
CA GLY A 75 9.40 10.69 -14.51
C GLY A 75 8.44 10.96 -13.35
N ALA A 76 7.86 12.15 -13.31
CA ALA A 76 6.87 12.50 -12.31
C ALA A 76 5.66 11.55 -12.38
N PRO A 77 5.07 11.14 -11.25
CA PRO A 77 3.86 10.34 -11.24
C PRO A 77 2.75 10.98 -12.10
N GLN A 78 2.09 10.17 -12.91
CA GLN A 78 0.99 10.61 -13.76
C GLN A 78 -0.30 10.85 -12.96
N PHE A 79 -0.41 10.17 -11.82
CA PHE A 79 -1.49 10.32 -10.87
C PHE A 79 -0.93 10.30 -9.44
N SER A 80 -1.49 11.15 -8.58
CA SER A 80 -1.21 11.10 -7.14
C SER A 80 -2.41 11.60 -6.35
N ILE A 81 -2.67 10.95 -5.23
CA ILE A 81 -3.71 11.35 -4.28
C ILE A 81 -3.26 11.06 -2.86
N LYS A 82 -3.66 11.93 -1.93
CA LYS A 82 -3.64 11.68 -0.50
C LYS A 82 -5.07 11.66 0.00
N SER A 83 -5.50 10.51 0.50
CA SER A 83 -6.86 10.35 1.03
C SER A 83 -7.04 11.08 2.36
N HIS A 84 -8.29 11.31 2.76
CA HIS A 84 -8.61 11.90 4.06
C HIS A 84 -8.22 11.00 5.26
N ARG A 85 -7.94 9.71 5.01
CA ARG A 85 -7.47 8.74 6.00
C ARG A 85 -5.94 8.61 6.03
N GLY A 86 -5.23 9.38 5.20
CA GLY A 86 -3.77 9.45 5.18
C GLY A 86 -3.08 8.44 4.27
N PHE A 87 -3.82 7.62 3.52
CA PHE A 87 -3.22 6.83 2.45
C PHE A 87 -2.77 7.75 1.32
N GLU A 88 -1.59 7.48 0.76
CA GLU A 88 -1.06 8.17 -0.40
C GLU A 88 -0.86 7.16 -1.53
N THR A 89 -1.33 7.49 -2.72
CA THR A 89 -1.16 6.67 -3.92
C THR A 89 -0.49 7.49 -4.99
N TYR A 90 0.56 6.93 -5.59
CA TYR A 90 1.29 7.49 -6.71
C TYR A 90 1.33 6.46 -7.83
N THR A 91 0.88 6.82 -9.02
CA THR A 91 0.92 5.95 -10.20
C THR A 91 1.76 6.60 -11.28
N GLY A 92 2.71 5.84 -11.81
CA GLY A 92 3.64 6.27 -12.85
C GLY A 92 4.15 5.07 -13.65
N THR A 93 5.33 5.21 -14.25
CA THR A 93 6.01 4.14 -14.98
C THR A 93 7.41 3.90 -14.41
N PHE A 94 7.84 2.66 -14.44
CA PHE A 94 9.21 2.27 -14.18
C PHE A 94 9.65 1.31 -15.29
N GLN A 95 10.72 1.67 -16.00
CA GLN A 95 11.18 0.96 -17.20
C GLN A 95 10.04 0.77 -18.23
N GLY A 96 9.25 1.81 -18.45
CA GLY A 96 8.10 1.83 -19.37
C GLY A 96 6.87 1.05 -18.89
N THR A 97 6.93 0.37 -17.74
CA THR A 97 5.82 -0.43 -17.20
C THR A 97 5.05 0.36 -16.14
N PRO A 98 3.69 0.40 -16.20
CA PRO A 98 2.89 1.05 -15.18
C PRO A 98 3.07 0.40 -13.81
N VAL A 99 3.25 1.22 -12.78
CA VAL A 99 3.40 0.83 -11.39
C VAL A 99 2.75 1.86 -10.47
N SER A 100 2.16 1.39 -9.38
CA SER A 100 1.68 2.26 -8.30
C SER A 100 2.49 2.04 -7.03
N ILE A 101 2.71 3.12 -6.30
CA ILE A 101 3.32 3.13 -4.97
C ILE A 101 2.25 3.61 -4.00
N VAL A 102 1.95 2.81 -2.98
CA VAL A 102 0.87 3.11 -2.02
C VAL A 102 1.40 3.07 -0.60
N THR A 103 1.16 4.15 0.15
CA THR A 103 1.44 4.14 1.60
C THR A 103 0.30 3.46 2.34
N THR A 104 0.65 2.56 3.26
CA THR A 104 -0.35 1.83 4.04
C THR A 104 -0.41 2.27 5.50
N GLY A 105 0.58 3.06 5.98
CA GLY A 105 0.75 3.22 7.41
C GLY A 105 1.22 1.91 8.07
N MET A 106 0.79 1.65 9.30
CA MET A 106 1.29 0.55 10.14
C MET A 106 0.17 -0.40 10.58
N GLY A 107 0.49 -1.69 10.56
CA GLY A 107 -0.33 -2.73 11.16
C GLY A 107 -1.35 -3.40 10.25
N GLY A 108 -1.85 -4.54 10.69
CA GLY A 108 -2.76 -5.40 9.94
C GLY A 108 -4.04 -4.73 9.46
N PRO A 109 -4.76 -3.94 10.27
CA PRO A 109 -5.96 -3.25 9.82
C PRO A 109 -5.73 -2.29 8.66
N MET A 110 -4.60 -1.58 8.66
CA MET A 110 -4.24 -0.67 7.56
C MET A 110 -3.94 -1.44 6.28
N MET A 111 -3.31 -2.60 6.40
CA MET A 111 -3.06 -3.50 5.27
C MET A 111 -4.36 -4.07 4.70
N ASP A 112 -5.34 -4.41 5.54
CA ASP A 112 -6.65 -4.92 5.10
C ASP A 112 -7.40 -3.86 4.28
N PHE A 113 -7.45 -2.60 4.73
CA PHE A 113 -8.02 -1.50 3.95
C PHE A 113 -7.33 -1.36 2.59
N ALA A 114 -6.00 -1.26 2.59
CA ALA A 114 -5.25 -1.06 1.36
C ALA A 114 -5.51 -2.19 0.35
N VAL A 115 -5.33 -3.45 0.75
CA VAL A 115 -5.41 -4.59 -0.17
C VAL A 115 -6.83 -4.78 -0.73
N ARG A 116 -7.86 -4.67 0.11
CA ARG A 116 -9.26 -4.83 -0.33
C ARG A 116 -9.69 -3.72 -1.26
N GLU A 117 -9.39 -2.47 -0.94
CA GLU A 117 -9.78 -1.33 -1.75
C GLU A 117 -9.00 -1.27 -3.06
N LEU A 118 -7.70 -1.60 -3.06
CA LEU A 118 -6.90 -1.72 -4.28
C LEU A 118 -7.41 -2.86 -5.17
N ARG A 119 -7.74 -4.04 -4.58
CA ARG A 119 -8.35 -5.15 -5.35
C ARG A 119 -9.68 -4.75 -5.99
N HIS A 120 -10.46 -3.92 -5.33
CA HIS A 120 -11.77 -3.49 -5.81
C HIS A 120 -11.67 -2.62 -7.09
N VAL A 121 -10.63 -1.80 -7.21
CA VAL A 121 -10.48 -0.85 -8.33
C VAL A 121 -9.58 -1.35 -9.45
N VAL A 122 -8.83 -2.43 -9.24
CA VAL A 122 -7.95 -3.01 -10.27
C VAL A 122 -8.62 -4.24 -10.87
N ASP A 123 -8.86 -4.23 -12.16
CA ASP A 123 -9.37 -5.41 -12.87
C ASP A 123 -8.22 -6.38 -13.21
N GLY A 124 -8.52 -7.69 -13.29
CA GLY A 124 -7.55 -8.73 -13.62
C GLY A 124 -6.55 -9.06 -12.50
N ASP A 125 -5.35 -9.49 -12.86
CA ASP A 125 -4.30 -9.88 -11.93
C ASP A 125 -3.71 -8.68 -11.19
N LEU A 126 -3.43 -8.86 -9.90
CA LEU A 126 -2.84 -7.87 -9.03
C LEU A 126 -1.53 -8.40 -8.42
N VAL A 127 -0.43 -7.74 -8.70
CA VAL A 127 0.90 -8.05 -8.16
C VAL A 127 1.24 -7.04 -7.08
N LEU A 128 1.46 -7.53 -5.85
CA LEU A 128 1.72 -6.71 -4.68
C LEU A 128 3.09 -7.06 -4.09
N VAL A 129 3.97 -6.08 -3.95
CA VAL A 129 5.23 -6.25 -3.22
C VAL A 129 5.32 -5.22 -2.10
N ARG A 130 5.57 -5.69 -0.87
CA ARG A 130 5.79 -4.79 0.26
C ARG A 130 7.27 -4.61 0.55
N LEU A 131 7.69 -3.35 0.64
CA LEU A 131 8.97 -2.95 1.20
C LEU A 131 8.74 -2.31 2.57
N GLY A 132 9.12 -3.02 3.63
CA GLY A 132 8.99 -2.58 5.01
C GLY A 132 10.32 -2.28 5.69
N SER A 133 10.25 -2.07 7.00
CA SER A 133 11.38 -2.14 7.93
C SER A 133 11.03 -3.08 9.07
N CYS A 134 12.04 -3.71 9.68
CA CYS A 134 11.86 -4.73 10.70
C CYS A 134 12.92 -4.67 11.81
N GLY A 135 12.66 -5.37 12.89
CA GLY A 135 13.67 -5.77 13.86
C GLY A 135 14.23 -7.14 13.48
N GLY A 136 15.56 -7.28 13.35
CA GLY A 136 16.22 -8.55 13.14
C GLY A 136 16.20 -9.40 14.41
N LEU A 137 15.94 -10.70 14.27
CA LEU A 137 15.98 -11.70 15.36
C LEU A 137 17.07 -12.75 15.14
N ALA A 138 17.31 -13.13 13.89
CA ALA A 138 18.41 -14.03 13.52
C ALA A 138 19.77 -13.30 13.62
N GLU A 139 20.84 -14.06 13.78
CA GLU A 139 22.20 -13.53 13.90
C GLU A 139 22.62 -12.77 12.64
N GLU A 140 22.31 -13.32 11.46
CA GLU A 140 22.61 -12.75 10.15
C GLU A 140 21.71 -11.56 9.77
N ALA A 141 20.59 -11.36 10.46
CA ALA A 141 19.69 -10.21 10.26
C ALA A 141 20.26 -8.95 10.96
N VAL A 142 21.44 -8.51 10.50
CA VAL A 142 22.12 -7.32 11.05
C VAL A 142 21.55 -6.04 10.47
N PRO A 143 21.73 -4.87 11.15
CA PRO A 143 21.21 -3.57 10.67
C PRO A 143 21.71 -3.26 9.25
N GLY A 144 20.78 -2.84 8.38
CA GLY A 144 21.03 -2.52 6.97
C GLY A 144 20.85 -3.70 6.00
N VAL A 145 20.79 -4.94 6.48
CA VAL A 145 20.45 -6.10 5.64
C VAL A 145 18.95 -6.08 5.28
N VAL A 146 18.60 -6.61 4.13
CA VAL A 146 17.20 -6.80 3.71
C VAL A 146 16.79 -8.24 3.97
N VAL A 147 15.75 -8.45 4.76
CA VAL A 147 15.15 -9.78 4.92
C VAL A 147 14.09 -9.96 3.84
N ALA A 148 14.31 -10.94 2.95
CA ALA A 148 13.30 -11.40 2.00
C ALA A 148 12.49 -12.53 2.65
N ASN A 149 11.17 -12.34 2.78
CA ASN A 149 10.30 -13.26 3.52
C ASN A 149 9.86 -14.44 2.64
N THR A 150 10.81 -15.12 2.01
CA THR A 150 10.56 -16.24 1.08
C THR A 150 9.89 -17.44 1.73
N PRO A 151 10.18 -17.79 3.00
CA PRO A 151 9.42 -18.82 3.71
C PRO A 151 8.01 -18.36 4.12
N GLY A 152 7.75 -17.04 4.12
CA GLY A 152 6.50 -16.45 4.53
C GLY A 152 6.56 -15.74 5.89
N SER A 153 5.38 -15.57 6.51
CA SER A 153 5.24 -14.89 7.79
C SER A 153 4.28 -15.63 8.71
N VAL A 154 4.55 -15.63 10.01
CA VAL A 154 3.61 -15.97 11.07
C VAL A 154 3.03 -14.71 11.69
N ARG A 155 1.90 -14.81 12.38
CA ARG A 155 1.32 -13.71 13.16
C ARG A 155 1.58 -13.94 14.64
N ILE A 156 1.92 -12.89 15.38
CA ILE A 156 1.90 -12.88 16.83
C ILE A 156 0.92 -11.81 17.33
N ALA A 157 0.04 -12.18 18.24
CA ALA A 157 -1.01 -11.33 18.78
C ALA A 157 -1.13 -11.49 20.29
N ARG A 158 -1.55 -10.43 20.96
CA ARG A 158 -1.96 -10.47 22.36
C ARG A 158 -3.18 -11.39 22.53
N ASN A 159 -3.14 -12.21 23.56
CA ASN A 159 -4.29 -13.00 24.00
C ASN A 159 -5.01 -12.25 25.13
N PHE A 160 -6.13 -11.62 24.82
CA PHE A 160 -6.88 -10.84 25.81
C PHE A 160 -7.63 -11.70 26.84
N ASP A 161 -7.67 -13.03 26.67
CA ASP A 161 -8.22 -13.96 27.64
C ASP A 161 -7.16 -14.44 28.67
N ALA A 162 -5.91 -14.02 28.54
CA ALA A 162 -4.83 -14.36 29.46
C ALA A 162 -4.70 -13.33 30.61
N ASP A 163 -4.18 -13.78 31.75
CA ASP A 163 -4.00 -12.95 32.95
C ASP A 163 -2.81 -12.00 32.89
N PHE A 164 -2.00 -12.04 31.83
CA PHE A 164 -0.76 -11.29 31.67
C PHE A 164 0.22 -11.43 32.83
N SER A 165 0.27 -12.63 33.41
CA SER A 165 1.32 -13.00 34.36
C SER A 165 2.68 -13.05 33.66
N ASP A 166 3.74 -12.70 34.35
CA ASP A 166 5.09 -12.69 33.80
C ASP A 166 5.49 -14.08 33.31
N HIS A 167 6.04 -14.14 32.09
CA HIS A 167 6.53 -15.35 31.42
C HIS A 167 5.48 -16.43 31.12
N ASP A 168 4.19 -16.09 31.10
CA ASP A 168 3.15 -17.03 30.66
C ASP A 168 3.07 -17.06 29.12
N ASP A 169 3.29 -18.23 28.54
CA ASP A 169 3.21 -18.46 27.09
C ASP A 169 1.82 -18.21 26.53
N SER A 170 0.77 -18.24 27.34
CA SER A 170 -0.61 -17.97 26.93
C SER A 170 -0.88 -16.49 26.67
N ASN A 171 -0.03 -15.56 27.16
CA ASN A 171 -0.22 -14.12 26.98
C ASN A 171 -0.20 -13.68 25.50
N TYR A 172 0.54 -14.41 24.68
CA TYR A 172 0.67 -14.12 23.25
C TYR A 172 0.50 -15.38 22.41
N VAL A 173 -0.36 -15.32 21.42
CA VAL A 173 -0.63 -16.41 20.48
C VAL A 173 0.18 -16.18 19.21
N ILE A 174 0.97 -17.20 18.84
CA ILE A 174 1.64 -17.27 17.56
C ILE A 174 0.83 -18.19 16.64
N SER A 175 0.52 -17.75 15.42
CA SER A 175 -0.24 -18.54 14.47
C SER A 175 0.48 -19.84 14.12
N GLN A 176 -0.24 -20.96 14.15
CA GLN A 176 0.32 -22.27 13.77
C GLN A 176 0.60 -22.38 12.28
N ARG A 177 -0.17 -21.66 11.46
CA ARG A 177 0.02 -21.61 10.01
C ARG A 177 0.72 -20.31 9.63
N ARG A 178 1.71 -20.43 8.76
CA ARG A 178 2.33 -19.28 8.12
C ARG A 178 1.54 -18.88 6.88
N ALA A 179 1.49 -17.59 6.58
CA ALA A 179 1.07 -17.05 5.30
C ALA A 179 2.27 -17.12 4.35
N ALA A 180 2.14 -17.83 3.24
CA ALA A 180 3.20 -17.99 2.25
C ALA A 180 3.09 -16.93 1.15
N PRO A 181 4.21 -16.42 0.62
CA PRO A 181 4.21 -15.58 -0.57
C PRO A 181 3.93 -16.40 -1.83
N ASP A 182 3.63 -15.71 -2.94
CA ASP A 182 3.76 -16.33 -4.26
C ASP A 182 5.22 -16.73 -4.49
N ALA A 183 5.46 -18.02 -4.73
CA ALA A 183 6.80 -18.57 -4.76
C ALA A 183 7.66 -18.05 -5.93
N ALA A 184 7.04 -17.74 -7.06
CA ALA A 184 7.78 -17.19 -8.21
C ALA A 184 8.14 -15.72 -7.97
N LEU A 185 7.19 -14.94 -7.47
CA LEU A 185 7.41 -13.53 -7.12
C LEU A 185 8.43 -13.37 -5.99
N ALA A 186 8.37 -14.23 -4.97
CA ALA A 186 9.31 -14.21 -3.85
C ALA A 186 10.76 -14.51 -4.30
N ARG A 187 10.97 -15.52 -5.15
CA ARG A 187 12.28 -15.81 -5.74
C ARG A 187 12.79 -14.67 -6.62
N LEU A 188 11.91 -14.09 -7.43
CA LEU A 188 12.25 -12.93 -8.27
C LEU A 188 12.64 -11.73 -7.40
N LEU A 189 11.88 -11.45 -6.35
CA LEU A 189 12.19 -10.37 -5.40
C LEU A 189 13.55 -10.57 -4.72
N ALA A 190 13.81 -11.77 -4.20
CA ALA A 190 15.09 -12.10 -3.55
C ALA A 190 16.26 -11.95 -4.51
N ALA A 191 16.13 -12.43 -5.76
CA ALA A 191 17.15 -12.30 -6.79
C ALA A 191 17.42 -10.83 -7.17
N GLU A 192 16.39 -10.01 -7.32
CA GLU A 192 16.55 -8.57 -7.62
C GLU A 192 17.16 -7.79 -6.45
N LEU A 193 16.80 -8.13 -5.22
CA LEU A 193 17.41 -7.54 -4.02
C LEU A 193 18.89 -7.88 -3.91
N ALA A 194 19.28 -9.13 -4.15
CA ALA A 194 20.67 -9.59 -4.04
C ALA A 194 21.63 -8.94 -5.05
N ARG A 195 21.13 -8.21 -6.06
CA ARG A 195 21.97 -7.45 -7.00
C ARG A 195 22.58 -6.19 -6.38
N ASP A 196 21.88 -5.58 -5.41
CA ASP A 196 22.23 -4.25 -4.91
C ASP A 196 22.31 -4.19 -3.38
N CYS A 197 21.82 -5.22 -2.67
CA CYS A 197 21.72 -5.27 -1.22
C CYS A 197 22.29 -6.57 -0.65
N ASP A 198 22.69 -6.53 0.60
CA ASP A 198 22.90 -7.73 1.40
C ASP A 198 21.52 -8.29 1.78
N VAL A 199 21.27 -9.56 1.50
CA VAL A 199 19.97 -10.21 1.65
C VAL A 199 20.05 -11.45 2.51
N VAL A 200 19.11 -11.58 3.41
CA VAL A 200 18.82 -12.81 4.16
C VAL A 200 17.43 -13.29 3.79
N GLU A 201 17.31 -14.57 3.43
CA GLU A 201 15.99 -15.19 3.27
C GLU A 201 15.54 -15.79 4.60
N GLY A 202 14.41 -15.35 5.14
CA GLY A 202 14.00 -15.75 6.47
C GLY A 202 12.51 -15.71 6.74
N LEU A 203 12.08 -16.53 7.71
CA LEU A 203 10.72 -16.46 8.22
C LEU A 203 10.52 -15.14 8.97
N ASN A 204 9.42 -14.45 8.66
CA ASN A 204 9.03 -13.22 9.34
C ASN A 204 7.94 -13.47 10.38
N ALA A 205 7.84 -12.62 11.39
CA ALA A 205 6.68 -12.53 12.26
C ALA A 205 6.04 -11.13 12.14
N SER A 206 4.73 -11.09 11.87
CA SER A 206 3.95 -9.86 11.93
C SER A 206 3.24 -9.76 13.27
N ALA A 207 3.56 -8.73 14.04
CA ALA A 207 3.01 -8.48 15.35
C ALA A 207 1.80 -7.54 15.27
N ASP A 208 0.78 -7.77 16.10
CA ASP A 208 -0.41 -6.90 16.17
C ASP A 208 -0.08 -5.55 16.81
N SER A 209 0.99 -5.45 17.56
CA SER A 209 1.45 -4.20 18.15
C SER A 209 2.97 -4.03 18.03
N PHE A 210 3.42 -2.77 18.10
CA PHE A 210 4.83 -2.43 18.03
C PHE A 210 5.57 -2.70 19.34
N TYR A 211 4.90 -2.51 20.48
CA TYR A 211 5.54 -2.60 21.80
C TYR A 211 5.46 -4.02 22.37
N ASP A 212 4.32 -4.39 22.88
CA ASP A 212 4.15 -5.61 23.66
C ASP A 212 4.32 -6.90 22.83
N ALA A 213 3.62 -7.03 21.70
CA ALA A 213 3.71 -8.22 20.85
C ALA A 213 5.05 -8.37 20.11
N GLN A 214 5.94 -7.37 20.20
CA GLN A 214 7.33 -7.46 19.76
C GLN A 214 8.32 -7.55 20.92
N GLY A 215 7.86 -7.88 22.12
CA GLY A 215 8.72 -8.08 23.29
C GLY A 215 9.49 -6.82 23.72
N ARG A 216 8.94 -5.60 23.49
CA ARG A 216 9.48 -4.37 24.07
C ARG A 216 8.96 -4.20 25.47
N VAL A 217 9.81 -3.70 26.37
CA VAL A 217 9.47 -3.47 27.76
C VAL A 217 9.21 -1.98 27.99
N ASP A 218 8.08 -1.67 28.63
CA ASP A 218 7.72 -0.35 29.11
C ASP A 218 7.31 -0.46 30.58
N ALA A 219 7.99 0.30 31.46
CA ALA A 219 7.75 0.24 32.89
C ALA A 219 6.35 0.72 33.32
N ASN A 220 5.63 1.42 32.43
CA ASN A 220 4.27 1.89 32.70
C ASN A 220 3.19 0.87 32.32
N PHE A 221 3.56 -0.24 31.64
CA PHE A 221 2.62 -1.25 31.19
C PHE A 221 3.04 -2.64 31.67
N ARG A 222 2.05 -3.41 32.12
CA ARG A 222 2.24 -4.82 32.47
C ARG A 222 1.85 -5.67 31.27
N ASP A 223 2.83 -5.99 30.44
CA ASP A 223 2.59 -6.67 29.16
C ASP A 223 2.81 -8.19 29.24
N GLY A 224 3.53 -8.70 30.22
CA GLY A 224 3.82 -10.13 30.38
C GLY A 224 4.51 -10.74 29.13
N ASN A 225 5.36 -9.96 28.46
CA ASN A 225 5.90 -10.26 27.12
C ASN A 225 7.37 -10.74 27.14
N GLY A 226 7.91 -11.08 28.30
CA GLY A 226 9.34 -11.35 28.51
C GLY A 226 9.89 -12.50 27.67
N ASN A 227 9.07 -13.47 27.28
CA ASN A 227 9.45 -14.66 26.49
C ASN A 227 9.14 -14.55 24.98
N VAL A 228 8.50 -13.47 24.52
CA VAL A 228 8.03 -13.33 23.12
C VAL A 228 9.16 -13.51 22.11
N LEU A 229 10.29 -12.82 22.30
CA LEU A 229 11.42 -12.90 21.36
C LEU A 229 12.10 -14.27 21.37
N GLU A 230 12.17 -14.93 22.54
CA GLU A 230 12.72 -16.28 22.67
C GLU A 230 11.85 -17.29 21.89
N ARG A 231 10.55 -17.24 22.08
CA ARG A 231 9.59 -18.09 21.36
C ARG A 231 9.66 -17.91 19.85
N LEU A 232 9.78 -16.66 19.37
CA LEU A 232 9.94 -16.37 17.94
C LEU A 232 11.26 -16.94 17.41
N ARG A 233 12.37 -16.78 18.13
CA ARG A 233 13.66 -17.38 17.75
C ARG A 233 13.62 -18.90 17.72
N ALA A 234 12.95 -19.53 18.69
CA ALA A 234 12.77 -20.99 18.72
C ALA A 234 12.01 -21.53 17.50
N LEU A 235 11.18 -20.71 16.87
CA LEU A 235 10.48 -21.02 15.61
C LEU A 235 11.31 -20.70 14.36
N GLY A 236 12.54 -20.21 14.51
CA GLY A 236 13.40 -19.81 13.37
C GLY A 236 12.98 -18.51 12.70
N VAL A 237 12.30 -17.62 13.43
CA VAL A 237 11.91 -16.30 12.91
C VAL A 237 13.15 -15.42 12.79
N ALA A 238 13.40 -14.92 11.59
CA ALA A 238 14.54 -14.05 11.28
C ALA A 238 14.26 -12.57 11.53
N SER A 239 12.99 -12.14 11.39
CA SER A 239 12.61 -10.74 11.52
C SER A 239 11.21 -10.55 12.09
N VAL A 240 10.95 -9.39 12.71
CA VAL A 240 9.64 -9.00 13.23
C VAL A 240 9.25 -7.61 12.73
N GLU A 241 8.02 -7.49 12.24
CA GLU A 241 7.37 -6.26 11.77
C GLU A 241 5.84 -6.37 11.99
N MET A 242 4.98 -5.69 11.22
CA MET A 242 3.56 -5.62 11.56
C MET A 242 2.58 -5.91 10.40
N GLU A 243 3.02 -6.22 9.17
CA GLU A 243 2.13 -6.21 7.99
C GLU A 243 2.28 -7.39 7.04
N SER A 244 3.46 -8.02 6.96
CA SER A 244 3.74 -9.05 5.94
C SER A 244 2.78 -10.24 5.99
N PHE A 245 2.46 -10.73 7.20
CA PHE A 245 1.49 -11.81 7.36
C PHE A 245 0.13 -11.45 6.76
N TYR A 246 -0.35 -10.25 7.03
CA TYR A 246 -1.67 -9.79 6.58
C TYR A 246 -1.72 -9.66 5.07
N LEU A 247 -0.70 -9.06 4.44
CA LEU A 247 -0.61 -8.98 2.98
C LEU A 247 -0.62 -10.35 2.33
N LEU A 248 0.26 -11.25 2.81
CA LEU A 248 0.37 -12.61 2.25
C LEU A 248 -0.91 -13.42 2.46
N HIS A 249 -1.53 -13.31 3.64
CA HIS A 249 -2.81 -13.94 3.94
C HIS A 249 -3.93 -13.43 3.03
N LEU A 250 -4.06 -12.12 2.87
CA LEU A 250 -5.08 -11.51 2.01
C LEU A 250 -4.89 -11.92 0.54
N ALA A 251 -3.64 -11.94 0.06
CA ALA A 251 -3.34 -12.35 -1.31
C ALA A 251 -3.68 -13.83 -1.55
N ALA A 252 -3.43 -14.71 -0.58
CA ALA A 252 -3.74 -16.13 -0.68
C ALA A 252 -5.26 -16.43 -0.70
N HIS A 253 -6.10 -15.51 -0.18
CA HIS A 253 -7.55 -15.68 -0.11
C HIS A 253 -8.32 -14.75 -1.07
N GLY A 254 -7.64 -13.83 -1.73
CA GLY A 254 -8.25 -12.95 -2.72
C GLY A 254 -8.11 -13.48 -4.14
N ALA A 255 -9.04 -13.08 -5.00
CA ALA A 255 -9.02 -13.49 -6.40
C ALA A 255 -7.92 -12.78 -7.18
N ASN A 256 -7.16 -13.54 -7.98
CA ASN A 256 -6.16 -13.03 -8.92
C ASN A 256 -5.12 -12.11 -8.26
N MET A 257 -4.63 -12.48 -7.07
CA MET A 257 -3.60 -11.73 -6.35
C MET A 257 -2.35 -12.55 -6.11
N ARG A 258 -1.19 -11.93 -6.29
CA ARG A 258 0.12 -12.48 -5.93
C ARG A 258 0.85 -11.48 -5.08
N ALA A 259 1.47 -11.93 -4.00
CA ALA A 259 2.20 -11.06 -3.10
C ALA A 259 3.55 -11.64 -2.67
N ALA A 260 4.51 -10.74 -2.45
CA ALA A 260 5.77 -11.02 -1.78
C ALA A 260 6.13 -9.84 -0.87
N THR A 261 6.98 -10.10 0.13
CA THR A 261 7.36 -9.08 1.11
C THR A 261 8.86 -9.14 1.41
N CYS A 262 9.43 -7.97 1.69
CA CYS A 262 10.77 -7.82 2.23
C CYS A 262 10.80 -6.64 3.22
N ALA A 263 11.79 -6.63 4.10
CA ALA A 263 11.96 -5.57 5.07
C ALA A 263 13.43 -5.29 5.36
N ILE A 264 13.79 -4.02 5.49
CA ILE A 264 15.13 -3.56 5.87
C ILE A 264 15.26 -3.69 7.39
N VAL A 265 16.32 -4.30 7.86
CA VAL A 265 16.60 -4.41 9.29
C VAL A 265 17.04 -3.04 9.83
N ALA A 266 16.19 -2.41 10.62
CA ALA A 266 16.47 -1.15 11.29
C ALA A 266 17.30 -1.34 12.56
N ALA A 267 17.07 -2.45 13.27
CA ALA A 267 17.82 -2.82 14.47
C ALA A 267 17.81 -4.34 14.67
N ASN A 268 18.91 -4.92 15.18
CA ASN A 268 18.92 -6.30 15.62
C ASN A 268 18.51 -6.38 17.09
N ARG A 269 17.45 -7.15 17.39
CA ARG A 269 16.82 -7.26 18.70
C ARG A 269 17.58 -8.19 19.67
N GLY A 270 18.62 -8.87 19.19
CA GLY A 270 19.51 -9.69 20.02
C GLY A 270 20.73 -8.90 20.48
N THR A 271 21.36 -8.20 19.56
CA THR A 271 22.60 -7.44 19.83
C THR A 271 22.36 -6.01 20.29
N GLY A 272 21.18 -5.45 20.05
CA GLY A 272 20.87 -4.03 20.28
C GLY A 272 21.46 -3.07 19.24
N ALA A 273 22.15 -3.58 18.23
CA ALA A 273 22.71 -2.77 17.15
C ALA A 273 21.60 -2.10 16.32
N VAL A 274 21.81 -0.84 15.95
CA VAL A 274 20.88 -0.02 15.14
C VAL A 274 21.60 0.48 13.91
N VAL A 275 20.90 0.57 12.78
CA VAL A 275 21.46 1.13 11.55
C VAL A 275 21.58 2.65 11.65
N GLU A 276 22.69 3.19 11.13
CA GLU A 276 22.84 4.64 10.98
C GLU A 276 21.86 5.18 9.93
N LYS A 277 21.40 6.43 10.14
CA LYS A 277 20.35 7.03 9.29
C LYS A 277 20.73 7.06 7.80
N ASP A 278 21.92 7.57 7.49
CA ASP A 278 22.37 7.70 6.10
C ASP A 278 22.55 6.31 5.44
N ALA A 279 23.04 5.33 6.21
CA ALA A 279 23.15 3.94 5.74
C ALA A 279 21.76 3.34 5.47
N PHE A 280 20.77 3.61 6.33
CA PHE A 280 19.40 3.17 6.12
C PHE A 280 18.79 3.78 4.85
N GLU A 281 18.94 5.09 4.63
CA GLU A 281 18.43 5.78 3.44
C GLU A 281 19.08 5.25 2.15
N ALA A 282 20.38 4.94 2.20
CA ALA A 282 21.09 4.35 1.06
C ALA A 282 20.56 2.94 0.73
N VAL A 283 20.33 2.09 1.74
CA VAL A 283 19.75 0.75 1.54
C VAL A 283 18.30 0.87 1.09
N GLU A 284 17.51 1.81 1.64
CA GLU A 284 16.12 2.05 1.23
C GLU A 284 16.02 2.38 -0.27
N SER A 285 16.89 3.21 -0.79
CA SER A 285 16.93 3.55 -2.22
C SER A 285 17.28 2.33 -3.09
N LYS A 286 18.30 1.54 -2.69
CA LYS A 286 18.71 0.33 -3.40
C LYS A 286 17.62 -0.74 -3.38
N ALA A 287 17.06 -1.04 -2.20
CA ALA A 287 15.98 -1.99 -2.03
C ALA A 287 14.71 -1.53 -2.77
N GLY A 288 14.40 -0.23 -2.75
CA GLY A 288 13.30 0.36 -3.51
C GLY A 288 13.43 0.11 -5.01
N ARG A 289 14.61 0.33 -5.58
CA ARG A 289 14.88 0.05 -7.00
C ARG A 289 14.76 -1.45 -7.32
N ALA A 290 15.26 -2.32 -6.46
CA ALA A 290 15.15 -3.77 -6.63
C ALA A 290 13.70 -4.25 -6.58
N VAL A 291 12.89 -3.72 -5.64
CA VAL A 291 11.46 -4.00 -5.54
C VAL A 291 10.70 -3.53 -6.78
N LEU A 292 11.01 -2.34 -7.29
CA LEU A 292 10.41 -1.85 -8.54
C LEU A 292 10.77 -2.76 -9.73
N ARG A 293 12.04 -3.21 -9.86
CA ARG A 293 12.42 -4.20 -10.89
C ARG A 293 11.66 -5.50 -10.74
N ALA A 294 11.54 -6.04 -9.53
CA ALA A 294 10.83 -7.28 -9.28
C ALA A 294 9.33 -7.18 -9.64
N VAL A 295 8.67 -6.09 -9.24
CA VAL A 295 7.23 -5.94 -9.49
C VAL A 295 6.91 -5.74 -10.98
N VAL A 296 7.77 -5.04 -11.74
CA VAL A 296 7.55 -4.84 -13.19
C VAL A 296 7.97 -6.05 -14.02
N ALA A 297 8.96 -6.81 -13.58
CA ALA A 297 9.39 -8.05 -14.23
C ALA A 297 8.45 -9.23 -13.95
N ALA A 298 7.61 -9.16 -12.90
CA ALA A 298 6.64 -10.20 -12.60
C ALA A 298 5.62 -10.30 -13.75
N PRO A 299 5.47 -11.46 -14.41
CA PRO A 299 4.49 -11.60 -15.47
C PRO A 299 3.09 -11.50 -14.89
N PRO A 300 2.23 -10.58 -15.35
CA PRO A 300 0.80 -10.71 -15.11
C PRO A 300 0.30 -11.88 -15.95
N ALA A 301 -0.61 -12.69 -15.44
CA ALA A 301 -1.39 -13.54 -16.30
C ALA A 301 -2.42 -12.62 -17.01
N ASP A 302 -2.32 -12.50 -18.32
CA ASP A 302 -3.34 -12.02 -19.27
C ASP A 302 -4.11 -10.70 -18.95
N VAL A 303 -3.47 -9.66 -18.45
CA VAL A 303 -4.11 -8.35 -18.29
C VAL A 303 -3.45 -7.33 -19.19
N PRO A 304 -4.21 -6.68 -20.11
CA PRO A 304 -3.67 -5.55 -20.85
C PRO A 304 -3.28 -4.42 -19.88
N PRO A 305 -2.18 -3.70 -20.14
CA PRO A 305 -1.72 -2.63 -19.27
C PRO A 305 -2.80 -1.55 -19.17
N PRO A 306 -3.00 -0.93 -17.99
CA PRO A 306 -3.96 0.17 -17.80
C PRO A 306 -3.56 1.48 -18.50
N ALA A 307 -2.49 1.47 -19.27
CA ALA A 307 -1.91 2.65 -19.90
C ALA A 307 -2.85 3.47 -20.81
N PRO A 308 -3.83 2.93 -21.57
CA PRO A 308 -4.73 3.76 -22.35
C PRO A 308 -5.66 4.63 -21.49
N ALA A 309 -6.12 4.12 -20.35
CA ALA A 309 -7.09 4.82 -19.49
C ALA A 309 -6.49 6.06 -18.81
N LEU A 310 -5.23 6.01 -18.36
CA LEU A 310 -4.55 7.16 -17.74
C LEU A 310 -4.24 8.27 -18.75
N ALA A 311 -3.86 7.90 -19.98
CA ALA A 311 -3.66 8.86 -21.06
C ALA A 311 -4.98 9.48 -21.52
N GLU A 312 -6.08 8.70 -21.55
CA GLU A 312 -7.40 9.20 -21.94
C GLU A 312 -8.02 10.10 -20.86
N VAL A 313 -7.85 9.82 -19.57
CA VAL A 313 -8.31 10.67 -18.48
C VAL A 313 -7.57 12.01 -18.51
N GLY A 314 -6.25 12.01 -18.71
CA GLY A 314 -5.46 13.23 -18.87
C GLY A 314 -5.84 14.03 -20.12
N SER A 315 -6.18 13.38 -21.22
CA SER A 315 -6.62 14.04 -22.46
C SER A 315 -8.08 14.50 -22.36
N ALA A 316 -8.97 13.74 -21.75
CA ALA A 316 -10.36 14.11 -21.51
C ALA A 316 -10.47 15.31 -20.55
N LEU A 317 -9.67 15.34 -19.47
CA LEU A 317 -9.58 16.48 -18.57
C LEU A 317 -9.05 17.73 -19.28
N ARG A 318 -8.02 17.63 -20.12
CA ARG A 318 -7.53 18.74 -20.95
C ARG A 318 -8.56 19.20 -21.97
N ALA A 319 -9.27 18.30 -22.63
CA ALA A 319 -10.34 18.64 -23.56
C ALA A 319 -11.52 19.34 -22.86
N MET A 320 -11.84 18.92 -21.64
CA MET A 320 -12.86 19.52 -20.79
C MET A 320 -12.44 20.93 -20.29
N GLN A 321 -11.17 21.13 -19.93
CA GLN A 321 -10.62 22.46 -19.60
C GLN A 321 -10.76 23.46 -20.77
N ILE A 322 -10.39 23.03 -21.99
CA ILE A 322 -10.51 23.84 -23.20
C ILE A 322 -11.98 24.17 -23.49
N ARG A 323 -12.91 23.22 -23.34
CA ARG A 323 -14.35 23.44 -23.56
C ARG A 323 -15.00 24.36 -22.53
N LEU A 324 -14.54 24.36 -21.29
CA LEU A 324 -15.11 25.17 -20.20
C LEU A 324 -14.41 26.53 -20.05
N GLY A 325 -13.44 26.87 -20.91
CA GLY A 325 -12.72 28.15 -20.84
C GLY A 325 -11.96 28.35 -19.51
N MET A 326 -11.65 27.28 -18.79
CA MET A 326 -10.95 27.34 -17.51
C MET A 326 -9.47 27.61 -17.73
N SER A 327 -8.91 28.64 -17.06
CA SER A 327 -7.49 28.96 -17.16
C SER A 327 -6.62 27.86 -16.56
N LYS A 328 -5.38 27.71 -17.08
CA LYS A 328 -4.38 26.69 -16.70
C LYS A 328 -4.06 26.60 -15.19
N GLY A 329 -4.56 27.51 -14.37
CA GLY A 329 -4.31 27.53 -12.92
C GLY A 329 -5.38 26.87 -12.05
N MET A 330 -6.48 26.36 -12.62
CA MET A 330 -7.59 25.79 -11.83
C MET A 330 -7.52 24.26 -11.65
N LEU A 331 -6.68 23.58 -12.41
CA LEU A 331 -6.32 22.19 -12.15
C LEU A 331 -4.79 22.15 -12.03
N ALA A 332 -4.28 21.53 -10.99
CA ALA A 332 -2.85 21.46 -10.73
C ALA A 332 -2.09 20.99 -11.96
N GLU A 333 -1.08 21.76 -12.38
CA GLU A 333 -0.12 21.33 -13.39
C GLU A 333 0.52 19.99 -12.95
N PRO A 334 1.00 19.16 -13.89
CA PRO A 334 1.67 17.90 -13.58
C PRO A 334 3.05 18.10 -12.95
N GLN A 335 3.16 18.97 -12.00
CA GLN A 335 4.32 19.18 -11.16
C GLN A 335 3.93 18.86 -9.72
N GLY A 336 3.90 17.56 -9.40
CA GLY A 336 4.08 17.04 -8.05
C GLY A 336 3.26 17.65 -6.90
N ARG A 337 2.09 18.25 -7.15
CA ARG A 337 1.21 18.68 -6.06
C ARG A 337 0.27 17.57 -5.65
N ILE A 338 0.40 17.13 -4.41
CA ILE A 338 -0.52 16.23 -3.74
C ILE A 338 -1.91 16.88 -3.76
N ILE A 339 -2.87 16.21 -4.41
CA ILE A 339 -4.27 16.63 -4.37
C ILE A 339 -4.85 16.13 -3.05
N TYR A 340 -5.14 17.05 -2.14
CA TYR A 340 -5.90 16.72 -0.96
C TYR A 340 -7.39 16.64 -1.33
N ALA A 341 -7.99 15.47 -1.18
CA ALA A 341 -9.45 15.33 -1.22
C ALA A 341 -10.01 15.98 0.06
N ASN A 342 -10.11 17.31 0.06
CA ASN A 342 -10.59 18.08 1.19
C ASN A 342 -12.07 18.31 1.03
N THR A 343 -12.89 17.37 1.51
CA THR A 343 -14.33 17.61 1.70
C THR A 343 -14.50 18.51 2.93
N LYS A 344 -14.25 19.81 2.79
CA LYS A 344 -14.78 20.76 3.77
C LYS A 344 -16.31 20.71 3.69
N ARG A 345 -16.93 20.03 4.63
CA ARG A 345 -18.35 20.24 4.94
C ARG A 345 -18.49 21.68 5.45
N THR A 346 -19.01 22.56 4.63
CA THR A 346 -19.70 23.75 5.15
C THR A 346 -21.01 23.23 5.74
N ARG A 347 -21.16 23.32 7.06
CA ARG A 347 -22.47 23.12 7.70
C ARG A 347 -23.44 24.16 7.16
N PRO A 348 -24.70 23.79 6.85
CA PRO A 348 -25.69 24.73 6.31
C PRO A 348 -26.25 25.72 7.33
N ASP A 349 -25.85 25.73 8.55
CA ASP A 349 -26.39 26.53 9.62
C ASP A 349 -25.33 27.43 10.22
N GLY A 350 -25.41 28.70 9.88
CA GLY A 350 -24.64 29.75 10.54
C GLY A 350 -25.06 29.83 12.03
N ARG A 351 -24.37 29.10 12.89
CA ARG A 351 -24.16 29.35 14.31
C ARG A 351 -22.90 28.66 14.79
#